data_5fd5988889a58371f462ae593f6ceab8
#
_entry.id   5fd5988889a58371f462ae593f6ceab8
#
_cell.length_a   1.000
_cell.length_b   1.000
_cell.length_c   1.000
_cell.angle_alpha   90.00
_cell.angle_beta   90.00
_cell.angle_gamma   90.00
#
_symmetry.space_group_name_H-M   'P 1'
#
loop_
_entity.id
_entity.type
_entity.pdbx_description
1 polymer ?
#
loop_
_entity_poly.entity_id
_entity_poly.type
_entity_poly.pdbx_seq_one_letter_code
_entity_poly.pdbx_strand_id
1 'polypeptide(L)'
;MSSKANVKKSLSIMQSTLLTHGSLHPFPKSTVVTAGGLKALYENGFLRYISHGDTEIIRMINLTVRDHNWHTMVPEITSEKIESAADSFSIEYEARCREGVVDFQWKCIIRGNADSTITFNAEGKALSTFRRNRVGITVLHPIESCTGKDCVITH
;
A
#
# COMPACT_ATOMS: atom_id res chain seq x y z
N MET A 1 -34.49 -19.10 17.52
CA MET A 1 -33.90 -17.96 18.27
C MET A 1 -32.52 -17.51 17.74
N SER A 2 -31.87 -18.22 16.81
CA SER A 2 -30.52 -17.91 16.29
C SER A 2 -30.46 -16.73 15.31
N SER A 3 -31.51 -16.42 14.55
CA SER A 3 -31.50 -15.38 13.48
C SER A 3 -31.39 -13.95 14.01
N LYS A 4 -32.08 -13.58 15.09
CA LYS A 4 -32.08 -12.21 15.65
C LYS A 4 -30.72 -11.81 16.28
N ALA A 5 -29.98 -12.75 16.83
CA ALA A 5 -28.67 -12.51 17.43
C ALA A 5 -27.61 -12.25 16.34
N ASN A 6 -27.67 -12.97 15.23
CA ASN A 6 -26.74 -12.77 14.10
C ASN A 6 -26.99 -11.42 13.39
N VAL A 7 -28.24 -10.98 13.24
CA VAL A 7 -28.55 -9.67 12.64
C VAL A 7 -28.06 -8.52 13.53
N LYS A 8 -28.24 -8.60 14.86
CA LYS A 8 -27.74 -7.59 15.80
C LYS A 8 -26.21 -7.50 15.79
N LYS A 9 -25.50 -8.64 15.72
CA LYS A 9 -24.04 -8.69 15.66
C LYS A 9 -23.51 -8.10 14.34
N SER A 10 -24.16 -8.38 13.21
CA SER A 10 -23.82 -7.81 11.90
C SER A 10 -24.03 -6.30 11.87
N LEU A 11 -25.13 -5.77 12.39
CA LEU A 11 -25.40 -4.32 12.48
C LEU A 11 -24.39 -3.60 13.38
N SER A 12 -23.95 -4.21 14.49
CA SER A 12 -22.93 -3.66 15.38
C SER A 12 -21.56 -3.56 14.70
N ILE A 13 -21.18 -4.57 13.92
CA ILE A 13 -19.92 -4.56 13.15
C ILE A 13 -19.98 -3.48 12.06
N MET A 14 -21.07 -3.36 11.31
CA MET A 14 -21.25 -2.33 10.28
C MET A 14 -21.19 -0.92 10.88
N GLN A 15 -21.85 -0.68 12.02
CA GLN A 15 -21.79 0.61 12.70
C GLN A 15 -20.39 0.94 13.20
N SER A 16 -19.68 -0.04 13.76
CA SER A 16 -18.29 0.13 14.19
C SER A 16 -17.38 0.49 13.01
N THR A 17 -17.51 -0.20 11.88
CA THR A 17 -16.73 0.06 10.67
C THR A 17 -16.97 1.47 10.13
N LEU A 18 -18.25 1.91 10.08
CA LEU A 18 -18.59 3.27 9.65
C LEU A 18 -18.01 4.34 10.58
N LEU A 19 -18.07 4.14 11.90
CA LEU A 19 -17.55 5.09 12.88
C LEU A 19 -16.02 5.19 12.88
N THR A 20 -15.33 4.08 12.64
CA THR A 20 -13.86 4.05 12.68
C THR A 20 -13.22 4.40 11.33
N HIS A 21 -13.92 4.19 10.21
CA HIS A 21 -13.32 4.30 8.87
C HIS A 21 -14.11 5.16 7.89
N GLY A 22 -15.26 5.66 8.29
CA GLY A 22 -16.10 6.51 7.44
C GLY A 22 -16.73 5.80 6.24
N SER A 23 -16.61 4.46 6.15
CA SER A 23 -17.10 3.67 5.02
C SER A 23 -17.63 2.31 5.50
N LEU A 24 -18.61 1.77 4.77
CA LEU A 24 -19.11 0.40 4.94
C LEU A 24 -18.38 -0.63 4.06
N HIS A 25 -17.47 -0.16 3.20
CA HIS A 25 -16.66 -1.07 2.38
C HIS A 25 -15.78 -1.94 3.27
N PRO A 26 -15.64 -3.25 2.96
CA PRO A 26 -14.73 -4.11 3.70
C PRO A 26 -13.30 -3.57 3.58
N PHE A 27 -12.50 -3.78 4.64
CA PHE A 27 -11.08 -3.45 4.59
C PHE A 27 -10.38 -4.24 3.50
N PRO A 28 -9.40 -3.63 2.83
CA PRO A 28 -8.51 -4.38 1.97
C PRO A 28 -7.85 -5.51 2.78
N LYS A 29 -7.70 -6.65 2.12
CA LYS A 29 -6.97 -7.78 2.71
C LYS A 29 -5.53 -7.36 2.94
N SER A 30 -5.07 -7.50 4.16
CA SER A 30 -3.68 -7.23 4.52
C SER A 30 -2.92 -8.53 4.80
N THR A 31 -1.65 -8.57 4.40
CA THR A 31 -0.75 -9.71 4.58
C THR A 31 0.52 -9.22 5.29
N VAL A 32 0.86 -9.85 6.40
CA VAL A 32 2.14 -9.61 7.08
C VAL A 32 3.24 -10.32 6.31
N VAL A 33 4.33 -9.61 6.00
CA VAL A 33 5.50 -10.14 5.33
C VAL A 33 6.76 -9.85 6.14
N THR A 34 7.76 -10.73 6.03
CA THR A 34 9.01 -10.66 6.80
C THR A 34 10.20 -10.75 5.86
N ALA A 35 11.22 -9.92 6.09
CA ALA A 35 12.48 -9.90 5.36
C ALA A 35 13.64 -9.83 6.36
N GLY A 36 14.22 -10.96 6.73
CA GLY A 36 15.18 -11.05 7.83
C GLY A 36 14.62 -10.47 9.12
N GLY A 37 15.25 -9.41 9.66
CA GLY A 37 14.78 -8.69 10.85
C GLY A 37 13.67 -7.67 10.58
N LEU A 38 13.27 -7.44 9.32
CA LEU A 38 12.23 -6.49 8.96
C LEU A 38 10.86 -7.16 8.90
N LYS A 39 9.84 -6.44 9.35
CA LYS A 39 8.43 -6.81 9.25
C LYS A 39 7.66 -5.68 8.57
N ALA A 40 6.73 -6.03 7.69
CA ALA A 40 5.88 -5.08 7.00
C ALA A 40 4.47 -5.62 6.81
N LEU A 41 3.52 -4.74 6.49
CA LEU A 41 2.16 -5.06 6.12
C LEU A 41 1.97 -4.72 4.64
N TYR A 42 1.67 -5.72 3.83
CA TYR A 42 1.25 -5.50 2.44
C TYR A 42 -0.26 -5.41 2.35
N GLU A 43 -0.75 -4.39 1.65
CA GLU A 43 -2.17 -4.10 1.49
C GLU A 43 -2.42 -3.40 0.16
N ASN A 44 -3.05 -4.09 -0.79
CA ASN A 44 -3.52 -3.52 -2.06
C ASN A 44 -2.47 -2.65 -2.79
N GLY A 45 -1.26 -3.16 -3.00
CA GLY A 45 -0.16 -2.45 -3.65
C GLY A 45 0.65 -1.51 -2.74
N PHE A 46 0.27 -1.40 -1.46
CA PHE A 46 0.98 -0.61 -0.46
C PHE A 46 1.82 -1.52 0.43
N LEU A 47 3.06 -1.17 0.66
CA LEU A 47 3.88 -1.76 1.71
C LEU A 47 3.92 -0.77 2.88
N ARG A 48 3.38 -1.17 4.03
CA ARG A 48 3.14 -0.28 5.18
C ARG A 48 3.87 -0.75 6.42
N TYR A 49 4.16 0.20 7.31
CA TYR A 49 4.67 -0.06 8.66
C TYR A 49 5.90 -0.95 8.66
N ILE A 50 6.87 -0.62 7.79
CA ILE A 50 8.14 -1.35 7.74
C ILE A 50 8.89 -1.05 9.02
N SER A 51 9.11 -2.09 9.84
CA SER A 51 9.73 -2.00 11.16
C SER A 51 10.85 -3.01 11.32
N HIS A 52 11.82 -2.67 12.18
CA HIS A 52 12.85 -3.57 12.70
C HIS A 52 12.68 -3.66 14.22
N GLY A 53 12.32 -4.83 14.73
CA GLY A 53 11.85 -4.97 16.11
C GLY A 53 10.63 -4.06 16.36
N ASP A 54 10.69 -3.25 17.43
CA ASP A 54 9.62 -2.30 17.78
C ASP A 54 9.78 -0.91 17.13
N THR A 55 10.80 -0.71 16.29
CA THR A 55 11.07 0.57 15.66
C THR A 55 10.53 0.61 14.24
N GLU A 56 9.59 1.52 13.97
CA GLU A 56 9.12 1.80 12.62
C GLU A 56 10.16 2.63 11.86
N ILE A 57 10.56 2.15 10.66
CA ILE A 57 11.60 2.78 9.81
C ILE A 57 10.93 3.55 8.67
N ILE A 58 9.93 2.94 8.02
CA ILE A 58 9.20 3.54 6.90
C ILE A 58 7.70 3.31 7.12
N ARG A 59 6.91 4.38 7.02
CA ARG A 59 5.46 4.34 7.17
C ARG A 59 4.77 3.68 5.99
N MET A 60 5.20 3.99 4.77
CA MET A 60 4.54 3.49 3.56
C MET A 60 5.44 3.64 2.33
N ILE A 61 5.38 2.66 1.45
CA ILE A 61 5.90 2.72 0.07
C ILE A 61 4.76 2.30 -0.87
N ASN A 62 4.52 3.09 -1.92
CA ASN A 62 3.59 2.74 -3.00
C ASN A 62 3.91 3.49 -4.29
N LEU A 63 3.35 3.05 -5.42
CA LEU A 63 3.30 3.86 -6.64
C LEU A 63 2.05 4.75 -6.60
N THR A 64 2.24 6.04 -6.82
CA THR A 64 1.17 7.05 -6.81
C THR A 64 1.06 7.71 -8.16
N VAL A 65 -0.18 7.83 -8.66
CA VAL A 65 -0.53 8.62 -9.85
C VAL A 65 -1.40 9.80 -9.40
N ARG A 66 -0.96 11.03 -9.70
CA ARG A 66 -1.72 12.25 -9.43
C ARG A 66 -1.89 13.05 -10.70
N ASP A 67 -3.13 13.48 -10.95
CA ASP A 67 -3.44 14.37 -12.06
C ASP A 67 -2.89 15.79 -11.82
N HIS A 68 -3.11 16.68 -12.77
CA HIS A 68 -2.63 18.08 -12.69
C HIS A 68 -3.27 18.89 -11.56
N ASN A 69 -4.43 18.46 -11.02
CA ASN A 69 -5.14 19.09 -9.91
C ASN A 69 -4.81 18.46 -8.54
N TRP A 70 -3.77 17.64 -8.46
CA TRP A 70 -3.38 16.88 -7.24
C TRP A 70 -4.34 15.77 -6.83
N HIS A 71 -5.37 15.47 -7.63
CA HIS A 71 -6.23 14.35 -7.36
C HIS A 71 -5.44 13.05 -7.46
N THR A 72 -5.50 12.24 -6.40
CA THR A 72 -4.80 10.95 -6.35
C THR A 72 -5.72 9.88 -6.94
N MET A 73 -5.28 9.26 -8.02
CA MET A 73 -6.00 8.16 -8.65
C MET A 73 -6.01 6.93 -7.76
N VAL A 74 -7.16 6.27 -7.69
CA VAL A 74 -7.29 4.99 -6.98
C VAL A 74 -6.92 3.87 -7.94
N PRO A 75 -5.88 3.06 -7.63
CA PRO A 75 -5.50 1.94 -8.47
C PRO A 75 -6.46 0.76 -8.32
N GLU A 76 -6.72 0.09 -9.41
CA GLU A 76 -7.30 -1.26 -9.43
C GLU A 76 -6.17 -2.28 -9.64
N ILE A 77 -6.04 -3.24 -8.73
CA ILE A 77 -5.12 -4.36 -8.87
C ILE A 77 -5.75 -5.37 -9.82
N THR A 78 -5.11 -5.59 -10.97
CA THR A 78 -5.63 -6.47 -12.03
C THR A 78 -5.05 -7.87 -11.95
N SER A 79 -3.88 -8.02 -11.35
CA SER A 79 -3.24 -9.31 -11.10
C SER A 79 -2.33 -9.20 -9.88
N GLU A 80 -2.28 -10.24 -9.05
CA GLU A 80 -1.47 -10.25 -7.84
C GLU A 80 -0.98 -11.67 -7.52
N LYS A 81 0.31 -11.78 -7.21
CA LYS A 81 0.93 -13.00 -6.72
C LYS A 81 1.78 -12.68 -5.50
N ILE A 82 1.52 -13.38 -4.39
CA ILE A 82 2.24 -13.22 -3.13
C ILE A 82 2.86 -14.56 -2.77
N GLU A 83 4.17 -14.59 -2.61
CA GLU A 83 4.94 -15.72 -2.09
C GLU A 83 5.65 -15.26 -0.82
N SER A 84 5.50 -16.00 0.28
CA SER A 84 6.07 -15.65 1.57
C SER A 84 6.70 -16.88 2.21
N ALA A 85 7.90 -16.73 2.72
CA ALA A 85 8.63 -17.67 3.55
C ALA A 85 8.82 -17.12 4.97
N ALA A 86 9.59 -17.79 5.81
CA ALA A 86 9.79 -17.37 7.20
C ALA A 86 10.51 -16.01 7.31
N ASP A 87 11.46 -15.74 6.42
CA ASP A 87 12.37 -14.59 6.45
C ASP A 87 12.51 -13.86 5.12
N SER A 88 11.68 -14.20 4.13
CA SER A 88 11.71 -13.62 2.80
C SER A 88 10.35 -13.62 2.13
N PHE A 89 10.14 -12.73 1.16
CA PHE A 89 8.90 -12.68 0.38
C PHE A 89 9.14 -12.13 -1.04
N SER A 90 8.21 -12.46 -1.93
CA SER A 90 8.09 -11.85 -3.26
C SER A 90 6.63 -11.51 -3.53
N ILE A 91 6.37 -10.28 -3.93
CA ILE A 91 5.05 -9.81 -4.33
C ILE A 91 5.18 -9.25 -5.73
N GLU A 92 4.38 -9.77 -6.65
CA GLU A 92 4.26 -9.24 -8.01
C GLU A 92 2.81 -8.85 -8.23
N TYR A 93 2.57 -7.64 -8.71
CA TYR A 93 1.23 -7.20 -9.05
C TYR A 93 1.23 -6.29 -10.27
N GLU A 94 0.10 -6.28 -10.96
CA GLU A 94 -0.23 -5.30 -11.98
C GLU A 94 -1.40 -4.44 -11.51
N ALA A 95 -1.33 -3.15 -11.81
CA ALA A 95 -2.34 -2.20 -11.42
C ALA A 95 -2.62 -1.20 -12.53
N ARG A 96 -3.82 -0.64 -12.53
CA ARG A 96 -4.24 0.37 -13.48
C ARG A 96 -5.07 1.46 -12.81
N CYS A 97 -4.79 2.70 -13.12
CA CYS A 97 -5.64 3.84 -12.82
C CYS A 97 -6.37 4.25 -14.11
N ARG A 98 -7.71 4.26 -14.07
CA ARG A 98 -8.52 4.70 -15.20
C ARG A 98 -9.66 5.59 -14.71
N GLU A 99 -9.49 6.89 -14.87
CA GLU A 99 -10.47 7.89 -14.44
C GLU A 99 -10.38 9.13 -15.34
N GLY A 100 -11.52 9.55 -15.92
CA GLY A 100 -11.56 10.67 -16.85
C GLY A 100 -10.66 10.45 -18.07
N VAL A 101 -9.67 11.33 -18.25
CA VAL A 101 -8.66 11.23 -19.32
C VAL A 101 -7.42 10.45 -18.90
N VAL A 102 -7.28 10.15 -17.61
CA VAL A 102 -6.12 9.41 -17.09
C VAL A 102 -6.31 7.92 -17.35
N ASP A 103 -5.33 7.33 -18.02
CA ASP A 103 -5.20 5.89 -18.19
C ASP A 103 -3.72 5.52 -18.07
N PHE A 104 -3.35 4.92 -16.92
CA PHE A 104 -1.98 4.57 -16.60
C PHE A 104 -1.95 3.20 -15.94
N GLN A 105 -1.07 2.34 -16.42
CA GLN A 105 -0.85 1.01 -15.86
C GLN A 105 0.58 0.82 -15.43
N TRP A 106 0.81 -0.08 -14.47
CA TRP A 106 2.16 -0.48 -14.04
C TRP A 106 2.21 -1.92 -13.58
N LYS A 107 3.41 -2.46 -13.64
CA LYS A 107 3.80 -3.69 -12.98
C LYS A 107 4.72 -3.34 -11.82
N CYS A 108 4.54 -3.99 -10.68
CA CYS A 108 5.37 -3.83 -9.51
C CYS A 108 5.92 -5.16 -9.04
N ILE A 109 7.17 -5.16 -8.60
CA ILE A 109 7.84 -6.29 -7.97
C ILE A 109 8.46 -5.81 -6.68
N ILE A 110 7.99 -6.40 -5.57
CA ILE A 110 8.51 -6.13 -4.23
C ILE A 110 9.16 -7.40 -3.72
N ARG A 111 10.42 -7.31 -3.28
CA ARG A 111 11.15 -8.45 -2.71
C ARG A 111 11.71 -8.09 -1.35
N GLY A 112 11.53 -8.98 -0.41
CA GLY A 112 12.20 -8.95 0.88
C GLY A 112 13.10 -10.16 1.03
N ASN A 113 14.35 -9.94 1.44
CA ASN A 113 15.36 -10.97 1.55
C ASN A 113 15.74 -11.21 3.02
N ALA A 114 16.33 -12.38 3.30
CA ALA A 114 16.76 -12.78 4.64
C ALA A 114 17.86 -11.87 5.23
N ASP A 115 18.55 -11.09 4.42
CA ASP A 115 19.55 -10.09 4.83
C ASP A 115 18.94 -8.76 5.31
N SER A 116 17.63 -8.69 5.51
CA SER A 116 16.89 -7.48 5.87
C SER A 116 16.87 -6.39 4.78
N THR A 117 16.97 -6.80 3.53
CA THR A 117 16.83 -5.89 2.38
C THR A 117 15.43 -5.99 1.81
N ILE A 118 14.79 -4.85 1.55
CA ILE A 118 13.53 -4.75 0.80
C ILE A 118 13.78 -3.92 -0.45
N THR A 119 13.37 -4.46 -1.61
CA THR A 119 13.37 -3.76 -2.90
C THR A 119 11.96 -3.53 -3.38
N PHE A 120 11.67 -2.34 -3.91
CA PHE A 120 10.39 -1.95 -4.48
C PHE A 120 10.64 -1.39 -5.89
N ASN A 121 10.34 -2.19 -6.92
CA ASN A 121 10.55 -1.84 -8.31
C ASN A 121 9.19 -1.71 -9.00
N ALA A 122 9.02 -0.66 -9.79
CA ALA A 122 7.80 -0.44 -10.55
C ALA A 122 8.12 0.07 -11.96
N GLU A 123 7.46 -0.52 -12.95
CA GLU A 123 7.50 -0.09 -14.35
C GLU A 123 6.11 0.31 -14.79
N GLY A 124 5.94 1.56 -15.25
CA GLY A 124 4.65 2.11 -15.61
C GLY A 124 4.60 2.63 -17.04
N LYS A 125 3.40 2.57 -17.62
CA LYS A 125 3.11 3.05 -18.97
C LYS A 125 1.82 3.87 -19.00
N ALA A 126 1.89 5.08 -19.56
CA ALA A 126 0.71 5.86 -19.91
C ALA A 126 0.04 5.24 -21.15
N LEU A 127 -1.25 4.95 -21.04
CA LEU A 127 -2.08 4.44 -22.14
C LEU A 127 -2.90 5.55 -22.82
N SER A 128 -2.92 6.74 -22.22
CA SER A 128 -3.51 7.95 -22.78
C SER A 128 -2.58 9.13 -22.57
N THR A 129 -2.83 10.21 -23.31
CA THR A 129 -2.15 11.49 -23.05
C THR A 129 -2.92 12.24 -21.97
N PHE A 130 -2.29 12.53 -20.83
CA PHE A 130 -2.87 13.31 -19.75
C PHE A 130 -1.85 14.24 -19.09
N ARG A 131 -2.33 15.30 -18.46
CA ARG A 131 -1.50 16.20 -17.66
C ARG A 131 -1.39 15.62 -16.25
N ARG A 132 -0.17 15.43 -15.78
CA ARG A 132 0.13 14.89 -14.43
C ARG A 132 0.79 15.93 -13.54
N ASN A 133 0.57 15.82 -12.26
CA ASN A 133 1.40 16.44 -11.24
C ASN A 133 2.56 15.49 -10.91
N ARG A 134 2.25 14.26 -10.46
CA ARG A 134 3.25 13.25 -10.10
C ARG A 134 2.82 11.86 -10.56
N VAL A 135 3.80 11.10 -11.02
CA VAL A 135 3.72 9.65 -11.22
C VAL A 135 5.02 9.07 -10.75
N GLY A 136 5.00 8.16 -9.80
CA GLY A 136 6.20 7.52 -9.29
C GLY A 136 6.03 6.89 -7.91
N ILE A 137 7.12 6.36 -7.40
CA ILE A 137 7.17 5.76 -6.07
C ILE A 137 7.11 6.87 -5.02
N THR A 138 6.21 6.70 -4.06
CA THR A 138 6.06 7.56 -2.89
C THR A 138 6.54 6.81 -1.66
N VAL A 139 7.42 7.44 -0.88
CA VAL A 139 7.90 6.92 0.40
C VAL A 139 7.47 7.89 1.49
N LEU A 140 6.76 7.39 2.51
CA LEU A 140 6.40 8.15 3.70
C LEU A 140 7.24 7.66 4.89
N HIS A 141 7.81 8.60 5.61
CA HIS A 141 8.56 8.34 6.85
C HIS A 141 7.68 8.53 8.09
N PRO A 142 7.98 7.85 9.20
CA PRO A 142 7.29 8.06 10.46
C PRO A 142 7.57 9.48 10.99
N ILE A 143 6.51 10.21 11.34
CA ILE A 143 6.62 11.59 11.81
C ILE A 143 7.43 11.67 13.10
N GLU A 144 7.15 10.79 14.07
CA GLU A 144 7.76 10.82 15.40
C GLU A 144 9.29 10.66 15.37
N SER A 145 9.81 9.82 14.46
CA SER A 145 11.25 9.58 14.33
C SER A 145 11.97 10.56 13.42
N CYS A 146 11.26 11.28 12.54
CA CYS A 146 11.85 12.13 11.51
C CYS A 146 11.66 13.63 11.74
N THR A 147 10.63 14.05 12.50
CA THR A 147 10.37 15.47 12.74
C THR A 147 11.51 16.14 13.50
N GLY A 148 11.96 17.27 12.98
CA GLY A 148 13.06 18.07 13.57
C GLY A 148 14.45 17.43 13.43
N LYS A 149 14.61 16.42 12.58
CA LYS A 149 15.89 15.80 12.26
C LYS A 149 16.42 16.32 10.93
N ASP A 150 17.73 16.48 10.85
CA ASP A 150 18.40 16.78 9.58
C ASP A 150 18.29 15.60 8.64
N CYS A 151 18.10 15.89 7.35
CA CYS A 151 17.99 14.91 6.28
C CYS A 151 18.98 15.30 5.16
N VAL A 152 19.77 14.33 4.72
CA VAL A 152 20.67 14.50 3.56
C VAL A 152 20.06 13.71 2.40
N ILE A 153 19.80 14.39 1.28
CA ILE A 153 19.31 13.78 0.05
C ILE A 153 20.47 13.83 -0.97
N THR A 154 20.86 12.66 -1.46
CA THR A 154 21.83 12.50 -2.54
C THR A 154 21.10 12.13 -3.84
N HIS A 155 21.47 12.79 -4.94
CA HIS A 155 20.94 12.55 -6.29
C HIS A 155 21.95 11.79 -7.13
#